data_d3ebfadd5c878a5019c4c323d4496a42
#
_entry.id   d3ebfadd5c878a5019c4c323d4496a42
#
_cell.length_a   1.000
_cell.length_b   1.000
_cell.length_c   1.000
_cell.angle_alpha   90.00
_cell.angle_beta   90.00
_cell.angle_gamma   90.00
#
_symmetry.space_group_name_H-M   'P 1'
#
loop_
_entity.id
_entity.type
_entity.pdbx_description
1 polymer ?
#
loop_
_entity_poly.entity_id
_entity_poly.type
_entity_poly.pdbx_seq_one_letter_code
_entity_poly.pdbx_strand_id
1 'polypeptide(L)'
;PLMMDDLDLLSTPVNYISYRVRSLDKKQHDVQMYVETTPQLAINELTQPTRSKVIRRNGINYVQAGTIDQPILGRKGDGICIDWGYAYLAGNIGANTAVSLGNYYGMKNEFATKGTLLPTQAECVTRRADQMPAMAYTDNLGKVGADGKSGFLMLGYDDISAIEYFYQPRMAYWKHDGKVTIFDAFERAKANYASVMERCRVYDQMILNDAEKAGGKEYSELCALAYRQVIAAHKLFKDADGNLLFFSKENNSNGCINTVDLTYPSAPLFLAYNPELQKGMMTSIF
;
A
#
# COMPACT_ATOMS: atom_id res chain seq x y z
N PRO A 1 6.24 -0.77 11.12
CA PRO A 1 5.57 -2.07 11.04
C PRO A 1 4.08 -1.91 10.76
N LEU A 2 3.39 -3.04 10.61
CA LEU A 2 1.93 -3.10 10.66
C LEU A 2 1.53 -3.19 12.14
N MET A 3 0.80 -2.19 12.64
CA MET A 3 0.56 -2.03 14.08
C MET A 3 -0.68 -2.80 14.52
N MET A 4 -0.50 -3.92 15.20
CA MET A 4 -1.61 -4.78 15.67
C MET A 4 -2.41 -4.18 16.83
N ASP A 5 -1.92 -3.14 17.48
CA ASP A 5 -2.61 -2.39 18.54
C ASP A 5 -3.56 -1.30 18.01
N ASP A 6 -3.56 -1.06 16.69
CA ASP A 6 -4.39 -0.04 16.02
C ASP A 6 -5.02 -0.63 14.74
N LEU A 7 -6.22 -1.19 14.88
CA LEU A 7 -6.89 -1.90 13.78
C LEU A 7 -7.26 -0.99 12.60
N ASP A 8 -7.51 0.28 12.84
CA ASP A 8 -7.76 1.25 11.78
C ASP A 8 -6.49 1.49 10.96
N LEU A 9 -5.36 1.72 11.62
CA LEU A 9 -4.08 1.91 10.94
C LEU A 9 -3.62 0.60 10.27
N LEU A 10 -3.78 -0.54 10.96
CA LEU A 10 -3.43 -1.87 10.43
C LEU A 10 -4.15 -2.18 9.11
N SER A 11 -5.44 -1.87 9.04
CA SER A 11 -6.29 -2.19 7.88
C SER A 11 -6.28 -1.13 6.78
N THR A 12 -5.84 0.09 7.07
CA THR A 12 -5.82 1.19 6.09
C THR A 12 -4.85 0.90 4.95
N PRO A 13 -5.31 0.88 3.69
CA PRO A 13 -4.49 0.47 2.56
C PRO A 13 -3.69 1.64 1.96
N VAL A 14 -3.13 2.50 2.79
CA VAL A 14 -2.28 3.62 2.40
C VAL A 14 -0.90 3.45 3.02
N ASN A 15 0.10 3.36 2.16
CA ASN A 15 1.49 3.13 2.53
C ASN A 15 2.34 4.35 2.20
N TYR A 16 3.29 4.69 3.06
CA TYR A 16 4.28 5.73 2.78
C TYR A 16 5.50 5.13 2.08
N ILE A 17 6.00 5.82 1.07
CA ILE A 17 7.35 5.65 0.56
C ILE A 17 8.12 6.88 1.05
N SER A 18 8.87 6.70 2.14
CA SER A 18 9.68 7.75 2.75
C SER A 18 11.11 7.67 2.23
N TYR A 19 11.72 8.83 1.99
CA TYR A 19 13.11 8.91 1.55
C TYR A 19 13.86 9.99 2.33
N ARG A 20 15.16 9.75 2.50
CA ARG A 20 16.11 10.73 3.00
C ARG A 20 17.36 10.70 2.13
N VAL A 21 17.72 11.84 1.61
CA VAL A 21 18.90 12.02 0.76
C VAL A 21 19.90 12.91 1.49
N ARG A 22 21.18 12.52 1.50
CA ARG A 22 22.27 13.32 2.06
C ARG A 22 23.52 13.20 1.22
N SER A 23 24.33 14.24 1.20
CA SER A 23 25.66 14.23 0.61
C SER A 23 26.61 13.39 1.45
N LEU A 24 27.44 12.55 0.81
CA LEU A 24 28.51 11.78 1.45
C LEU A 24 29.89 12.47 1.35
N ASP A 25 30.07 13.37 0.40
CA ASP A 25 31.32 14.11 0.14
C ASP A 25 31.35 15.49 0.81
N LYS A 26 30.35 15.79 1.64
CA LYS A 26 30.15 17.08 2.35
C LYS A 26 29.92 18.29 1.43
N LYS A 27 29.78 18.11 0.12
CA LYS A 27 29.43 19.17 -0.83
C LYS A 27 27.92 19.26 -0.98
N GLN A 28 27.45 20.33 -1.57
CA GLN A 28 26.04 20.47 -1.96
C GLN A 28 25.83 19.99 -3.39
N HIS A 29 24.79 19.18 -3.58
CA HIS A 29 24.36 18.65 -4.87
C HIS A 29 22.93 19.07 -5.16
N ASP A 30 22.62 19.36 -6.42
CA ASP A 30 21.24 19.50 -6.86
C ASP A 30 20.62 18.11 -7.00
N VAL A 31 19.52 17.88 -6.29
CA VAL A 31 18.90 16.56 -6.22
C VAL A 31 17.40 16.64 -6.54
N GLN A 32 16.96 15.74 -7.37
CA GLN A 32 15.56 15.49 -7.66
C GLN A 32 15.25 14.01 -7.44
N MET A 33 14.08 13.75 -6.87
CA MET A 33 13.55 12.40 -6.71
C MET A 33 12.53 12.11 -7.81
N TYR A 34 12.56 10.89 -8.31
CA TYR A 34 11.57 10.37 -9.25
C TYR A 34 11.13 8.98 -8.81
N VAL A 35 9.83 8.78 -8.74
CA VAL A 35 9.21 7.47 -8.46
C VAL A 35 8.09 7.26 -9.47
N GLU A 36 8.02 6.07 -10.03
CA GLU A 36 6.92 5.72 -10.93
C GLU A 36 6.33 4.35 -10.62
N THR A 37 5.10 4.18 -11.02
CA THR A 37 4.41 2.91 -11.09
C THR A 37 3.50 2.89 -12.32
N THR A 38 2.87 1.75 -12.58
CA THR A 38 1.95 1.57 -13.71
C THR A 38 0.63 0.97 -13.23
N PRO A 39 -0.42 0.97 -14.07
CA PRO A 39 -1.68 0.28 -13.78
C PRO A 39 -1.55 -1.24 -13.54
N GLN A 40 -0.38 -1.83 -13.74
CA GLN A 40 -0.13 -3.25 -13.42
C GLN A 40 -0.39 -3.60 -11.95
N LEU A 41 -0.40 -2.62 -11.05
CA LEU A 41 -0.81 -2.83 -9.65
C LEU A 41 -2.29 -3.20 -9.47
N ALA A 42 -3.12 -3.05 -10.51
CA ALA A 42 -4.57 -3.22 -10.43
C ALA A 42 -5.14 -4.09 -11.58
N ILE A 43 -4.35 -5.02 -12.09
CA ILE A 43 -4.76 -5.95 -13.15
C ILE A 43 -4.38 -7.38 -12.79
N ASN A 44 -5.11 -8.34 -13.33
CA ASN A 44 -4.75 -9.76 -13.27
C ASN A 44 -3.91 -10.18 -14.48
N GLU A 45 -4.26 -9.69 -15.66
CA GLU A 45 -3.60 -10.04 -16.91
C GLU A 45 -3.13 -8.79 -17.66
N LEU A 46 -1.95 -8.87 -18.27
CA LEU A 46 -1.34 -7.77 -19.02
C LEU A 46 -2.17 -7.28 -20.21
N THR A 47 -3.15 -8.06 -20.64
CA THR A 47 -4.06 -7.72 -21.75
C THR A 47 -5.30 -6.93 -21.32
N GLN A 48 -5.54 -6.80 -20.00
CA GLN A 48 -6.72 -6.10 -19.51
C GLN A 48 -6.67 -4.61 -19.81
N PRO A 49 -7.76 -4.04 -20.36
CA PRO A 49 -7.85 -2.59 -20.57
C PRO A 49 -7.91 -1.87 -19.22
N THR A 50 -7.15 -0.77 -19.12
CA THR A 50 -7.09 0.06 -17.92
C THR A 50 -7.49 1.50 -18.19
N ARG A 51 -7.97 2.17 -17.17
CA ARG A 51 -8.20 3.60 -17.12
C ARG A 51 -7.41 4.21 -15.98
N SER A 52 -6.67 5.27 -16.30
CA SER A 52 -5.94 6.06 -15.31
C SER A 52 -6.36 7.52 -15.40
N LYS A 53 -6.47 8.21 -14.29
CA LYS A 53 -6.85 9.63 -14.25
C LYS A 53 -6.15 10.38 -13.12
N VAL A 54 -5.96 11.67 -13.33
CA VAL A 54 -5.45 12.58 -12.31
C VAL A 54 -6.61 13.18 -11.53
N ILE A 55 -6.48 13.17 -10.20
CA ILE A 55 -7.45 13.73 -9.27
C ILE A 55 -6.71 14.71 -8.36
N ARG A 56 -7.30 15.88 -8.11
CA ARG A 56 -6.79 16.88 -7.17
C ARG A 56 -7.82 17.12 -6.10
N ARG A 57 -7.43 16.91 -4.85
CA ARG A 57 -8.34 17.06 -3.71
C ARG A 57 -7.56 17.37 -2.43
N ASN A 58 -8.03 18.36 -1.68
CA ASN A 58 -7.58 18.70 -0.32
C ASN A 58 -6.04 18.76 -0.15
N GLY A 59 -5.37 19.41 -1.12
CA GLY A 59 -3.91 19.57 -1.06
C GLY A 59 -3.11 18.32 -1.38
N ILE A 60 -3.75 17.32 -2.01
CA ILE A 60 -3.11 16.10 -2.51
C ILE A 60 -3.42 15.94 -4.00
N ASN A 61 -2.40 15.63 -4.78
CA ASN A 61 -2.54 15.17 -6.15
C ASN A 61 -2.49 13.65 -6.16
N TYR A 62 -3.41 13.04 -6.89
CA TYR A 62 -3.49 11.59 -7.08
C TYR A 62 -3.40 11.24 -8.56
N VAL A 63 -2.77 10.11 -8.87
CA VAL A 63 -3.07 9.34 -10.08
C VAL A 63 -3.74 8.06 -9.65
N GLN A 64 -4.96 7.85 -10.11
CA GLN A 64 -5.76 6.65 -9.89
C GLN A 64 -5.67 5.76 -11.14
N ALA A 65 -5.55 4.44 -10.96
CA ALA A 65 -5.61 3.49 -12.05
C ALA A 65 -6.37 2.22 -11.65
N GLY A 66 -7.08 1.63 -12.60
CA GLY A 66 -7.79 0.36 -12.44
C GLY A 66 -8.22 -0.21 -13.78
N THR A 67 -8.71 -1.45 -13.80
CA THR A 67 -9.33 -2.03 -15.00
C THR A 67 -10.60 -1.28 -15.39
N ILE A 68 -10.99 -1.32 -16.66
CA ILE A 68 -12.23 -0.70 -17.13
C ILE A 68 -13.44 -1.50 -16.64
N ASP A 69 -13.35 -2.82 -16.68
CA ASP A 69 -14.48 -3.72 -16.44
C ASP A 69 -14.82 -3.90 -14.95
N GLN A 70 -13.82 -3.64 -14.06
CA GLN A 70 -14.00 -3.75 -12.60
C GLN A 70 -14.74 -5.03 -12.17
N PRO A 71 -14.20 -6.24 -12.45
CA PRO A 71 -14.88 -7.50 -12.13
C PRO A 71 -14.80 -7.82 -10.63
N ILE A 72 -15.54 -7.08 -9.82
CA ILE A 72 -15.49 -7.14 -8.35
C ILE A 72 -15.72 -8.55 -7.87
N LEU A 73 -14.72 -9.17 -7.19
CA LEU A 73 -14.76 -10.56 -6.69
C LEU A 73 -15.12 -11.58 -7.78
N GLY A 74 -14.86 -11.26 -9.06
CA GLY A 74 -15.36 -12.02 -10.22
C GLY A 74 -14.53 -13.23 -10.62
N ARG A 75 -13.34 -13.43 -10.02
CA ARG A 75 -12.41 -14.52 -10.41
C ARG A 75 -12.30 -15.59 -9.35
N LYS A 76 -12.11 -16.83 -9.80
CA LYS A 76 -11.86 -18.03 -8.97
C LYS A 76 -10.75 -18.85 -9.60
N GLY A 77 -10.04 -19.66 -8.80
CA GLY A 77 -9.00 -20.57 -9.26
C GLY A 77 -7.60 -20.08 -8.94
N ASP A 78 -6.64 -20.59 -9.69
CA ASP A 78 -5.20 -20.37 -9.44
C ASP A 78 -4.64 -19.18 -10.24
N GLY A 79 -3.50 -18.64 -9.79
CA GLY A 79 -2.79 -17.58 -10.49
C GLY A 79 -3.56 -16.27 -10.57
N ILE A 80 -4.33 -15.91 -9.53
CA ILE A 80 -5.23 -14.76 -9.53
C ILE A 80 -4.59 -13.59 -8.79
N CYS A 81 -4.56 -12.43 -9.47
CA CYS A 81 -4.31 -11.13 -8.86
C CYS A 81 -5.61 -10.31 -8.81
N ILE A 82 -5.68 -9.36 -7.88
CA ILE A 82 -6.83 -8.44 -7.80
C ILE A 82 -6.88 -7.57 -9.06
N ASP A 83 -8.03 -7.54 -9.74
CA ASP A 83 -8.25 -6.77 -10.97
C ASP A 83 -9.52 -5.90 -10.90
N TRP A 84 -9.99 -5.66 -9.68
CA TRP A 84 -11.03 -4.68 -9.36
C TRP A 84 -10.52 -3.69 -8.32
N GLY A 85 -11.20 -2.58 -8.17
CA GLY A 85 -10.74 -1.48 -7.34
C GLY A 85 -9.71 -0.61 -8.05
N TYR A 86 -9.03 0.21 -7.28
CA TYR A 86 -8.15 1.24 -7.83
C TYR A 86 -6.85 1.35 -7.05
N ALA A 87 -5.74 1.32 -7.78
CA ALA A 87 -4.43 1.73 -7.27
C ALA A 87 -4.27 3.25 -7.35
N TYR A 88 -3.59 3.83 -6.36
CA TYR A 88 -3.32 5.26 -6.26
C TYR A 88 -1.83 5.51 -6.01
N LEU A 89 -1.27 6.45 -6.75
CA LEU A 89 -0.05 7.13 -6.39
C LEU A 89 -0.42 8.55 -5.99
N ALA A 90 0.00 9.00 -4.82
CA ALA A 90 -0.39 10.29 -4.27
C ALA A 90 0.81 11.07 -3.74
N GLY A 91 0.81 12.38 -3.98
CA GLY A 91 1.81 13.31 -3.50
C GLY A 91 1.19 14.62 -3.02
N ASN A 92 1.88 15.30 -2.14
CA ASN A 92 1.45 16.64 -1.68
C ASN A 92 1.42 17.62 -2.86
N ILE A 93 0.48 18.57 -2.84
CA ILE A 93 0.55 19.74 -3.70
C ILE A 93 1.57 20.70 -3.08
N GLY A 94 2.63 21.00 -3.82
CA GLY A 94 3.69 21.91 -3.38
C GLY A 94 4.45 22.48 -4.58
N ALA A 95 5.25 23.50 -4.35
CA ALA A 95 6.04 24.14 -5.40
C ALA A 95 7.11 23.21 -5.99
N ASN A 96 7.56 22.24 -5.22
CA ASN A 96 8.67 21.35 -5.57
C ASN A 96 8.23 19.93 -5.93
N THR A 97 6.96 19.59 -5.68
CA THR A 97 6.43 18.24 -5.93
C THR A 97 5.45 18.23 -7.07
N ALA A 98 5.50 17.20 -7.89
CA ALA A 98 4.55 16.99 -8.97
C ALA A 98 4.12 15.53 -9.07
N VAL A 99 2.88 15.33 -9.51
CA VAL A 99 2.35 14.03 -9.90
C VAL A 99 1.90 14.14 -11.36
N SER A 100 2.28 13.18 -12.19
CA SER A 100 1.98 13.20 -13.62
C SER A 100 1.54 11.82 -14.11
N LEU A 101 0.69 11.86 -15.12
CA LEU A 101 0.22 10.70 -15.86
C LEU A 101 0.61 10.88 -17.33
N GLY A 102 1.29 9.90 -17.91
CA GLY A 102 1.71 10.00 -19.31
C GLY A 102 2.46 8.77 -19.83
N ASN A 103 3.04 8.89 -21.00
CA ASN A 103 3.75 7.79 -21.63
C ASN A 103 4.94 7.31 -20.78
N TYR A 104 5.02 6.01 -20.52
CA TYR A 104 6.03 5.40 -19.67
C TYR A 104 7.47 5.72 -20.05
N TYR A 105 7.85 5.45 -21.30
CA TYR A 105 9.20 5.70 -21.78
C TYR A 105 9.51 7.19 -21.91
N GLY A 106 8.53 7.98 -22.40
CA GLY A 106 8.67 9.42 -22.52
C GLY A 106 8.85 10.12 -21.18
N MET A 107 8.14 9.68 -20.15
CA MET A 107 8.24 10.24 -18.80
C MET A 107 9.65 10.03 -18.20
N LYS A 108 10.17 8.80 -18.27
CA LYS A 108 11.54 8.47 -17.84
C LYS A 108 12.60 9.28 -18.59
N ASN A 109 12.49 9.33 -19.90
CA ASN A 109 13.46 10.04 -20.73
C ASN A 109 13.46 11.54 -20.44
N GLU A 110 12.29 12.15 -20.30
CA GLU A 110 12.17 13.58 -19.96
C GLU A 110 12.82 13.87 -18.59
N PHE A 111 12.53 13.04 -17.58
CA PHE A 111 13.15 13.22 -16.28
C PHE A 111 14.67 13.00 -16.32
N ALA A 112 15.14 11.94 -16.96
CA ALA A 112 16.57 11.61 -17.02
C ALA A 112 17.39 12.65 -17.78
N THR A 113 16.81 13.30 -18.78
CA THR A 113 17.54 14.28 -19.62
C THR A 113 17.38 15.72 -19.17
N LYS A 114 16.22 16.09 -18.60
CA LYS A 114 15.88 17.48 -18.25
C LYS A 114 15.51 17.71 -16.79
N GLY A 115 15.33 16.64 -15.99
CA GLY A 115 14.87 16.75 -14.62
C GLY A 115 13.42 17.22 -14.48
N THR A 116 12.61 17.08 -15.53
CA THR A 116 11.20 17.51 -15.55
C THR A 116 10.29 16.34 -15.90
N LEU A 117 8.99 16.50 -15.65
CA LEU A 117 7.99 15.56 -16.12
C LEU A 117 7.38 16.08 -17.43
N LEU A 118 6.95 15.15 -18.29
CA LEU A 118 6.07 15.50 -19.38
C LEU A 118 4.77 16.14 -18.86
N PRO A 119 4.12 17.00 -19.65
CA PRO A 119 2.80 17.51 -19.31
C PRO A 119 1.84 16.37 -18.97
N THR A 120 1.17 16.49 -17.83
CA THR A 120 0.26 15.44 -17.36
C THR A 120 -0.97 15.35 -18.24
N GLN A 121 -1.35 14.13 -18.58
CA GLN A 121 -2.65 13.82 -19.17
C GLN A 121 -3.70 13.79 -18.07
N ALA A 122 -4.88 14.35 -18.32
CA ALA A 122 -5.98 14.29 -17.34
C ALA A 122 -6.49 12.86 -17.13
N GLU A 123 -6.55 12.11 -18.23
CA GLU A 123 -6.97 10.71 -18.29
C GLU A 123 -6.18 9.96 -19.37
N CYS A 124 -5.96 8.68 -19.13
CA CYS A 124 -5.34 7.77 -20.08
C CYS A 124 -6.09 6.43 -20.07
N VAL A 125 -6.53 5.99 -21.23
CA VAL A 125 -7.15 4.68 -21.43
C VAL A 125 -6.20 3.83 -22.24
N THR A 126 -5.83 2.66 -21.74
CA THR A 126 -4.96 1.73 -22.45
C THR A 126 -5.71 0.43 -22.74
N ARG A 127 -5.49 -0.12 -23.92
CA ARG A 127 -6.09 -1.40 -24.35
C ARG A 127 -5.13 -2.57 -24.26
N ARG A 128 -3.84 -2.30 -24.06
CA ARG A 128 -2.77 -3.30 -24.02
C ARG A 128 -1.70 -2.88 -23.00
N ALA A 129 -1.00 -3.86 -22.44
CA ALA A 129 0.05 -3.65 -21.44
C ALA A 129 1.22 -2.80 -21.93
N ASP A 130 1.60 -2.94 -23.20
CA ASP A 130 2.67 -2.16 -23.84
C ASP A 130 2.34 -0.66 -23.98
N GLN A 131 1.09 -0.28 -23.76
CA GLN A 131 0.59 1.09 -23.78
C GLN A 131 0.36 1.67 -22.39
N MET A 132 0.74 0.94 -21.32
CA MET A 132 0.52 1.41 -19.95
C MET A 132 1.22 2.73 -19.68
N PRO A 133 0.52 3.72 -19.10
CA PRO A 133 1.12 4.98 -18.73
C PRO A 133 1.98 4.83 -17.49
N ALA A 134 2.92 5.75 -17.31
CA ALA A 134 3.54 5.98 -16.02
C ALA A 134 2.61 6.83 -15.15
N MET A 135 2.44 6.40 -13.91
CA MET A 135 1.96 7.19 -12.78
C MET A 135 3.22 7.66 -12.06
N ALA A 136 3.62 8.90 -12.25
CA ALA A 136 4.91 9.41 -11.80
C ALA A 136 4.78 10.47 -10.71
N TYR A 137 5.73 10.45 -9.78
CA TYR A 137 5.92 11.47 -8.75
C TYR A 137 7.33 12.02 -8.83
N THR A 138 7.48 13.32 -8.66
CA THR A 138 8.79 13.97 -8.49
C THR A 138 8.80 14.89 -7.28
N ASP A 139 9.98 15.03 -6.68
CA ASP A 139 10.27 16.04 -5.67
C ASP A 139 11.63 16.69 -5.97
N ASN A 140 11.62 17.99 -6.21
CA ASN A 140 12.83 18.78 -6.38
C ASN A 140 13.35 19.21 -5.01
N LEU A 141 14.32 18.47 -4.50
CA LEU A 141 14.96 18.76 -3.22
C LEU A 141 15.91 19.96 -3.28
N GLY A 142 16.27 20.43 -4.48
CA GLY A 142 17.27 21.50 -4.69
C GLY A 142 18.62 21.11 -4.11
N LYS A 143 19.32 22.06 -3.47
CA LYS A 143 20.62 21.83 -2.84
C LYS A 143 20.51 20.93 -1.62
N VAL A 144 21.20 19.79 -1.64
CA VAL A 144 21.28 18.82 -0.55
C VAL A 144 22.71 18.69 -0.08
N GLY A 145 22.95 18.95 1.19
CA GLY A 145 24.24 18.83 1.88
C GLY A 145 24.30 17.61 2.80
N ALA A 146 25.24 17.62 3.74
CA ALA A 146 25.47 16.54 4.71
C ALA A 146 24.29 16.35 5.68
N ASP A 147 23.56 17.41 6.01
CA ASP A 147 22.37 17.35 6.89
C ASP A 147 21.20 16.57 6.24
N GLY A 148 21.19 16.56 4.91
CA GLY A 148 20.20 15.84 4.11
C GLY A 148 18.84 16.54 4.04
N LYS A 149 17.98 15.96 3.20
CA LYS A 149 16.55 16.32 3.07
C LYS A 149 15.73 15.07 3.00
N SER A 150 14.51 15.16 3.51
CA SER A 150 13.56 14.03 3.54
C SER A 150 12.24 14.43 2.90
N GLY A 151 11.55 13.45 2.37
CA GLY A 151 10.20 13.59 1.86
C GLY A 151 9.49 12.24 1.87
N PHE A 152 8.25 12.26 1.41
CA PHE A 152 7.46 11.05 1.23
C PHE A 152 6.40 11.22 0.15
N LEU A 153 6.03 10.12 -0.45
CA LEU A 153 4.82 9.96 -1.25
C LEU A 153 4.00 8.81 -0.68
N MET A 154 2.80 8.65 -1.17
CA MET A 154 1.90 7.61 -0.70
C MET A 154 1.44 6.73 -1.86
N LEU A 155 1.35 5.43 -1.60
CA LEU A 155 0.67 4.46 -2.45
C LEU A 155 -0.52 3.91 -1.70
N GLY A 156 -1.63 3.70 -2.38
CA GLY A 156 -2.81 3.10 -1.78
C GLY A 156 -3.59 2.26 -2.76
N TYR A 157 -4.50 1.46 -2.21
CA TYR A 157 -5.38 0.61 -2.99
C TYR A 157 -6.78 0.55 -2.35
N ASP A 158 -7.80 0.94 -3.11
CA ASP A 158 -9.20 0.76 -2.72
C ASP A 158 -9.77 -0.46 -3.42
N ASP A 159 -9.97 -1.53 -2.69
CA ASP A 159 -10.48 -2.81 -3.18
C ASP A 159 -12.01 -2.88 -3.31
N ILE A 160 -12.72 -1.78 -3.05
CA ILE A 160 -14.18 -1.64 -3.12
C ILE A 160 -14.87 -2.66 -2.20
N SER A 161 -14.83 -3.95 -2.54
CA SER A 161 -15.19 -5.10 -1.73
C SER A 161 -13.96 -5.95 -1.50
N ALA A 162 -13.64 -6.22 -0.22
CA ALA A 162 -12.39 -6.85 0.15
C ALA A 162 -12.39 -8.37 -0.06
N ILE A 163 -13.54 -8.99 0.18
CA ILE A 163 -13.68 -10.44 0.25
C ILE A 163 -15.16 -10.85 0.10
N GLU A 164 -15.39 -12.06 -0.39
CA GLU A 164 -16.70 -12.72 -0.31
C GLU A 164 -16.68 -13.73 0.82
N TYR A 165 -17.64 -13.61 1.75
CA TYR A 165 -17.79 -14.51 2.87
C TYR A 165 -19.23 -15.02 2.93
N PHE A 166 -19.43 -16.34 2.78
CA PHE A 166 -20.74 -16.98 2.64
C PHE A 166 -21.64 -16.27 1.61
N TYR A 167 -21.13 -16.08 0.40
CA TYR A 167 -21.83 -15.43 -0.73
C TYR A 167 -22.21 -13.96 -0.47
N GLN A 168 -21.63 -13.34 0.55
CA GLN A 168 -21.85 -11.95 0.88
C GLN A 168 -20.56 -11.16 0.68
N PRO A 169 -20.54 -10.15 -0.21
CA PRO A 169 -19.41 -9.27 -0.32
C PRO A 169 -19.24 -8.45 0.97
N ARG A 170 -18.02 -8.36 1.46
CA ARG A 170 -17.65 -7.61 2.67
C ARG A 170 -16.65 -6.53 2.36
N MET A 171 -16.85 -5.37 2.96
CA MET A 171 -15.90 -4.27 2.89
C MET A 171 -14.74 -4.51 3.86
N ALA A 172 -13.57 -3.95 3.55
CA ALA A 172 -12.46 -3.91 4.49
C ALA A 172 -12.82 -3.09 5.74
N TYR A 173 -12.24 -3.46 6.88
CA TYR A 173 -12.51 -2.86 8.19
C TYR A 173 -12.36 -1.33 8.20
N TRP A 174 -11.30 -0.80 7.58
CA TRP A 174 -11.01 0.63 7.54
C TRP A 174 -12.11 1.50 6.90
N LYS A 175 -12.99 0.89 6.11
CA LYS A 175 -14.09 1.61 5.45
C LYS A 175 -15.24 1.94 6.39
N HIS A 176 -15.31 1.32 7.58
CA HIS A 176 -16.38 1.53 8.55
C HIS A 176 -17.78 1.50 7.90
N ASP A 177 -18.08 0.41 7.20
CA ASP A 177 -19.34 0.21 6.46
C ASP A 177 -19.59 1.29 5.40
N GLY A 178 -18.54 1.74 4.72
CA GLY A 178 -18.62 2.73 3.66
C GLY A 178 -18.63 4.21 4.12
N LYS A 179 -18.50 4.45 5.43
CA LYS A 179 -18.42 5.82 5.98
C LYS A 179 -17.08 6.51 5.71
N VAL A 180 -16.04 5.74 5.45
CA VAL A 180 -14.68 6.23 5.18
C VAL A 180 -14.30 5.91 3.73
N THR A 181 -13.92 6.94 2.99
CA THR A 181 -13.43 6.80 1.61
C THR A 181 -11.90 6.67 1.59
N ILE A 182 -11.36 6.20 0.45
CA ILE A 182 -9.91 6.16 0.25
C ILE A 182 -9.26 7.55 0.35
N PHE A 183 -9.98 8.60 -0.06
CA PHE A 183 -9.49 9.97 0.04
C PHE A 183 -9.37 10.42 1.49
N ASP A 184 -10.34 10.07 2.35
CA ASP A 184 -10.28 10.35 3.80
C ASP A 184 -9.10 9.60 4.43
N ALA A 185 -8.81 8.36 3.97
CA ALA A 185 -7.66 7.59 4.41
C ALA A 185 -6.33 8.26 4.03
N PHE A 186 -6.19 8.75 2.80
CA PHE A 186 -5.01 9.49 2.36
C PHE A 186 -4.83 10.82 3.10
N GLU A 187 -5.91 11.56 3.32
CA GLU A 187 -5.87 12.84 4.06
C GLU A 187 -5.43 12.63 5.50
N ARG A 188 -5.97 11.60 6.16
CA ARG A 188 -5.52 11.16 7.50
C ARG A 188 -4.05 10.73 7.51
N ALA A 189 -3.65 9.90 6.54
CA ALA A 189 -2.27 9.47 6.42
C ALA A 189 -1.31 10.66 6.28
N LYS A 190 -1.62 11.60 5.37
CA LYS A 190 -0.83 12.83 5.21
C LYS A 190 -0.73 13.63 6.51
N ALA A 191 -1.84 13.86 7.21
CA ALA A 191 -1.88 14.66 8.43
C ALA A 191 -1.08 14.00 9.57
N ASN A 192 -1.11 12.68 9.65
CA ASN A 192 -0.52 11.91 10.76
C ASN A 192 0.87 11.35 10.46
N TYR A 193 1.48 11.66 9.32
CA TYR A 193 2.75 11.07 8.89
C TYR A 193 3.81 11.04 10.00
N ALA A 194 4.10 12.18 10.62
CA ALA A 194 5.16 12.27 11.63
C ALA A 194 4.86 11.41 12.89
N SER A 195 3.61 11.45 13.36
CA SER A 195 3.20 10.67 14.54
C SER A 195 3.17 9.16 14.25
N VAL A 196 2.72 8.76 13.05
CA VAL A 196 2.74 7.35 12.62
C VAL A 196 4.17 6.85 12.49
N MET A 197 5.07 7.62 11.90
CA MET A 197 6.50 7.24 11.78
C MET A 197 7.14 7.04 13.15
N GLU A 198 6.86 7.91 14.13
CA GLU A 198 7.39 7.74 15.49
C GLU A 198 6.77 6.54 16.20
N ARG A 199 5.47 6.35 16.12
CA ARG A 199 4.81 5.13 16.64
C ARG A 199 5.40 3.86 16.05
N CYS A 200 5.61 3.84 14.74
CA CYS A 200 6.23 2.70 14.05
C CYS A 200 7.64 2.42 14.59
N ARG A 201 8.45 3.47 14.79
CA ARG A 201 9.81 3.33 15.33
C ARG A 201 9.80 2.73 16.75
N VAL A 202 8.91 3.18 17.61
CA VAL A 202 8.76 2.67 18.96
C VAL A 202 8.30 1.20 18.96
N TYR A 203 7.33 0.90 18.10
CA TYR A 203 6.78 -0.45 17.98
C TYR A 203 7.80 -1.44 17.38
N ASP A 204 8.57 -1.04 16.37
CA ASP A 204 9.68 -1.83 15.82
C ASP A 204 10.69 -2.18 16.91
N GLN A 205 11.07 -1.18 17.72
CA GLN A 205 12.05 -1.39 18.78
C GLN A 205 11.53 -2.35 19.87
N MET A 206 10.25 -2.29 20.18
CA MET A 206 9.61 -3.21 21.14
C MET A 206 9.71 -4.65 20.62
N ILE A 207 9.28 -4.91 19.38
CA ILE A 207 9.32 -6.25 18.78
C ILE A 207 10.74 -6.78 18.70
N LEU A 208 11.69 -5.96 18.26
CA LEU A 208 13.09 -6.36 18.15
C LEU A 208 13.68 -6.72 19.52
N ASN A 209 13.41 -5.91 20.54
CA ASN A 209 13.90 -6.15 21.90
C ASN A 209 13.30 -7.42 22.51
N ASP A 210 12.00 -7.69 22.31
CA ASP A 210 11.33 -8.87 22.81
C ASP A 210 11.89 -10.13 22.15
N ALA A 211 12.07 -10.10 20.84
CA ALA A 211 12.63 -11.21 20.08
C ALA A 211 14.12 -11.46 20.43
N GLU A 212 14.92 -10.40 20.62
CA GLU A 212 16.32 -10.52 21.00
C GLU A 212 16.48 -11.14 22.40
N LYS A 213 15.63 -10.75 23.37
CA LYS A 213 15.59 -11.38 24.70
C LYS A 213 15.23 -12.85 24.64
N ALA A 214 14.33 -13.25 23.72
CA ALA A 214 13.86 -14.62 23.57
C ALA A 214 14.86 -15.53 22.88
N GLY A 215 15.59 -15.07 21.86
CA GLY A 215 16.42 -15.93 21.02
C GLY A 215 17.70 -15.29 20.45
N GLY A 216 18.06 -14.09 20.92
CA GLY A 216 19.25 -13.39 20.44
C GLY A 216 19.03 -12.62 19.14
N LYS A 217 20.11 -12.00 18.65
CA LYS A 217 20.07 -11.06 17.52
C LYS A 217 19.54 -11.69 16.23
N GLU A 218 20.02 -12.86 15.85
CA GLU A 218 19.61 -13.55 14.62
C GLU A 218 18.12 -13.90 14.65
N TYR A 219 17.62 -14.32 15.81
CA TYR A 219 16.21 -14.58 16.01
C TYR A 219 15.37 -13.29 15.88
N SER A 220 15.86 -12.18 16.41
CA SER A 220 15.22 -10.88 16.27
C SER A 220 15.10 -10.44 14.81
N GLU A 221 16.15 -10.61 14.00
CA GLU A 221 16.13 -10.32 12.56
C GLU A 221 15.11 -11.19 11.82
N LEU A 222 15.05 -12.48 12.14
CA LEU A 222 14.07 -13.42 11.60
C LEU A 222 12.63 -13.03 11.97
N CYS A 223 12.37 -12.67 13.22
CA CYS A 223 11.07 -12.23 13.69
C CYS A 223 10.61 -10.95 13.00
N ALA A 224 11.51 -9.98 12.79
CA ALA A 224 11.20 -8.74 12.09
C ALA A 224 10.75 -8.98 10.65
N LEU A 225 11.41 -9.90 9.96
CA LEU A 225 11.04 -10.32 8.60
C LEU A 225 9.68 -11.03 8.58
N ALA A 226 9.51 -12.03 9.45
CA ALA A 226 8.29 -12.84 9.54
C ALA A 226 7.07 -12.00 9.94
N TYR A 227 7.21 -11.05 10.86
CA TYR A 227 6.15 -10.18 11.36
C TYR A 227 5.38 -9.50 10.22
N ARG A 228 6.11 -8.84 9.33
CA ARG A 228 5.51 -8.13 8.20
C ARG A 228 4.82 -9.07 7.22
N GLN A 229 5.48 -10.18 6.89
CA GLN A 229 4.95 -11.14 5.91
C GLN A 229 3.65 -11.76 6.38
N VAL A 230 3.60 -12.18 7.64
CA VAL A 230 2.41 -12.82 8.23
C VAL A 230 1.22 -11.86 8.22
N ILE A 231 1.38 -10.63 8.71
CA ILE A 231 0.26 -9.69 8.79
C ILE A 231 -0.20 -9.23 7.41
N ALA A 232 0.73 -8.96 6.49
CA ALA A 232 0.42 -8.44 5.16
C ALA A 232 -0.42 -9.40 4.31
N ALA A 233 -0.34 -10.70 4.60
CA ALA A 233 -1.13 -11.72 3.91
C ALA A 233 -2.58 -11.82 4.42
N HIS A 234 -2.99 -11.01 5.41
CA HIS A 234 -4.32 -11.09 6.00
C HIS A 234 -5.19 -9.88 5.63
N LYS A 235 -6.50 -10.13 5.63
CA LYS A 235 -7.52 -9.10 5.45
C LYS A 235 -8.40 -8.99 6.69
N LEU A 236 -8.52 -7.77 7.20
CA LEU A 236 -9.38 -7.44 8.33
C LEU A 236 -10.72 -6.92 7.85
N PHE A 237 -11.80 -7.49 8.34
CA PHE A 237 -13.18 -7.10 8.00
C PHE A 237 -14.16 -7.54 9.10
N LYS A 238 -15.44 -7.27 8.92
CA LYS A 238 -16.52 -7.71 9.84
C LYS A 238 -17.53 -8.59 9.11
N ASP A 239 -18.10 -9.56 9.84
CA ASP A 239 -19.25 -10.31 9.37
C ASP A 239 -20.56 -9.51 9.47
N ALA A 240 -21.71 -10.17 9.25
CA ALA A 240 -23.03 -9.53 9.32
C ALA A 240 -23.40 -9.10 10.75
N ASP A 241 -22.90 -9.81 11.75
CA ASP A 241 -23.20 -9.59 13.17
C ASP A 241 -22.21 -8.61 13.81
N GLY A 242 -21.23 -8.13 13.05
CA GLY A 242 -20.21 -7.19 13.50
C GLY A 242 -19.00 -7.83 14.15
N ASN A 243 -18.89 -9.16 14.13
CA ASN A 243 -17.72 -9.86 14.64
C ASN A 243 -16.49 -9.56 13.78
N LEU A 244 -15.36 -9.42 14.45
CA LEU A 244 -14.07 -9.20 13.77
C LEU A 244 -13.60 -10.48 13.10
N LEU A 245 -13.28 -10.39 11.80
CA LEU A 245 -12.71 -11.47 11.01
C LEU A 245 -11.36 -11.03 10.44
N PHE A 246 -10.37 -11.92 10.54
CA PHE A 246 -9.01 -11.65 10.08
C PHE A 246 -8.48 -12.83 9.29
N PHE A 247 -8.75 -12.84 7.97
CA PHE A 247 -8.50 -14.00 7.13
C PHE A 247 -7.25 -13.84 6.28
N SER A 248 -6.48 -14.91 6.21
CA SER A 248 -5.40 -15.02 5.23
C SER A 248 -5.98 -14.98 3.81
N LYS A 249 -5.29 -14.28 2.91
CA LYS A 249 -5.55 -14.28 1.48
C LYS A 249 -4.32 -14.82 0.77
N GLU A 250 -4.52 -15.80 -0.06
CA GLU A 250 -3.46 -16.25 -0.97
C GLU A 250 -3.04 -15.09 -1.89
N ASN A 251 -1.75 -14.92 -2.08
CA ASN A 251 -1.24 -13.74 -2.78
C ASN A 251 -1.31 -13.89 -4.29
N ASN A 252 -0.82 -15.02 -4.83
CA ASN A 252 -0.75 -15.26 -6.26
C ASN A 252 -1.02 -16.72 -6.62
N SER A 253 -1.00 -17.64 -5.67
CA SER A 253 -1.15 -19.07 -5.93
C SER A 253 -2.59 -19.43 -6.29
N ASN A 254 -3.55 -18.88 -5.56
CA ASN A 254 -4.99 -19.12 -5.78
C ASN A 254 -5.84 -18.03 -5.13
N GLY A 255 -7.18 -18.11 -5.32
CA GLY A 255 -8.16 -17.19 -4.73
C GLY A 255 -8.72 -17.63 -3.37
N CYS A 256 -8.13 -18.62 -2.70
CA CYS A 256 -8.60 -19.11 -1.41
C CYS A 256 -8.37 -18.10 -0.29
N ILE A 257 -9.21 -18.19 0.72
CA ILE A 257 -9.15 -17.36 1.92
C ILE A 257 -9.21 -18.24 3.16
N ASN A 258 -8.58 -17.78 4.24
CA ASN A 258 -8.53 -18.42 5.56
C ASN A 258 -8.07 -19.89 5.50
N THR A 259 -7.00 -20.13 4.77
CA THR A 259 -6.39 -21.45 4.64
C THR A 259 -5.90 -21.94 6.01
N VAL A 260 -6.40 -23.10 6.46
CA VAL A 260 -6.19 -23.60 7.83
C VAL A 260 -4.73 -23.85 8.17
N ASP A 261 -3.95 -24.34 7.21
CA ASP A 261 -2.51 -24.61 7.39
C ASP A 261 -1.67 -23.33 7.51
N LEU A 262 -2.18 -22.16 7.12
CA LEU A 262 -1.56 -20.86 7.38
C LEU A 262 -1.95 -20.30 8.75
N THR A 263 -3.15 -20.60 9.23
CA THR A 263 -3.66 -20.10 10.51
C THR A 263 -2.83 -20.65 11.69
N TYR A 264 -2.50 -21.94 11.68
CA TYR A 264 -1.75 -22.57 12.75
C TYR A 264 -0.32 -22.01 12.95
N PRO A 265 0.55 -21.92 11.94
CA PRO A 265 1.91 -21.42 12.14
C PRO A 265 1.96 -19.92 12.43
N SER A 266 0.95 -19.14 12.06
CA SER A 266 0.87 -17.71 12.36
C SER A 266 0.30 -17.40 13.75
N ALA A 267 -0.41 -18.34 14.36
CA ALA A 267 -1.09 -18.16 15.64
C ALA A 267 -0.20 -17.62 16.78
N PRO A 268 1.04 -18.08 17.00
CA PRO A 268 1.88 -17.59 18.09
C PRO A 268 2.09 -16.08 18.06
N LEU A 269 2.24 -15.48 16.86
CA LEU A 269 2.41 -14.04 16.72
C LEU A 269 1.17 -13.29 17.19
N PHE A 270 -0.01 -13.71 16.71
CA PHE A 270 -1.26 -13.04 17.07
C PHE A 270 -1.64 -13.26 18.51
N LEU A 271 -1.41 -14.45 19.08
CA LEU A 271 -1.63 -14.71 20.50
C LEU A 271 -0.75 -13.84 21.39
N ALA A 272 0.48 -13.55 20.97
CA ALA A 272 1.40 -12.71 21.73
C ALA A 272 1.05 -11.21 21.70
N TYR A 273 0.59 -10.70 20.54
CA TYR A 273 0.45 -9.25 20.35
C TYR A 273 -1.00 -8.76 20.21
N ASN A 274 -1.91 -9.58 19.69
CA ASN A 274 -3.34 -9.25 19.61
C ASN A 274 -4.20 -10.52 19.47
N PRO A 275 -4.61 -11.14 20.59
CA PRO A 275 -5.41 -12.37 20.60
C PRO A 275 -6.77 -12.25 19.89
N GLU A 276 -7.36 -11.04 19.78
CA GLU A 276 -8.62 -10.84 19.06
C GLU A 276 -8.46 -11.07 17.56
N LEU A 277 -7.28 -10.78 16.99
CA LEU A 277 -6.98 -11.13 15.59
C LEU A 277 -6.91 -12.66 15.42
N GLN A 278 -6.30 -13.38 16.36
CA GLN A 278 -6.29 -14.84 16.32
C GLN A 278 -7.71 -15.41 16.42
N LYS A 279 -8.54 -14.88 17.31
CA LYS A 279 -9.96 -15.25 17.40
C LYS A 279 -10.69 -15.02 16.08
N GLY A 280 -10.46 -13.86 15.44
CA GLY A 280 -11.01 -13.56 14.11
C GLY A 280 -10.58 -14.53 13.00
N MET A 281 -9.38 -15.12 13.12
CA MET A 281 -8.91 -16.17 12.19
C MET A 281 -9.62 -17.51 12.43
N MET A 282 -10.01 -17.80 13.67
CA MET A 282 -10.62 -19.07 14.06
C MET A 282 -12.13 -19.13 13.79
N THR A 283 -12.80 -18.00 13.75
CA THR A 283 -14.27 -17.90 13.66
C THR A 283 -14.90 -18.67 12.50
N SER A 284 -14.24 -18.76 11.36
CA SER A 284 -14.74 -19.52 10.20
C SER A 284 -14.42 -21.02 10.25
N ILE A 285 -13.63 -21.46 11.23
CA ILE A 285 -13.22 -22.86 11.38
C ILE A 285 -14.13 -23.59 12.37
N PHE A 286 -14.66 -22.86 13.33
CA PHE A 286 -15.55 -23.34 14.41
C PHE A 286 -16.92 -22.68 14.34
#